data_b8cf52e4bba22a6edf047136b4f5100d
#
_entry.id   b8cf52e4bba22a6edf047136b4f5100d
#
_cell.length_a   1.000
_cell.length_b   1.000
_cell.length_c   1.000
_cell.angle_alpha   90.00
_cell.angle_beta   90.00
_cell.angle_gamma   90.00
#
_symmetry.space_group_name_H-M   'P 1'
#
loop_
_entity.id
_entity.type
_entity.pdbx_description
1 polymer ?
#
loop_
_entity_poly.entity_id
_entity_poly.type
_entity_poly.pdbx_seq_one_letter_code
_entity_poly.pdbx_strand_id
1 'polypeptide(L)'
;MNYFDLHCDTATCLYDDGEDFENTDKIVNARDARLFDKYFQTFAFWFDDRTNIRGFDYLKKALGYFLDIKRTFPGKCVLAVEGGAGIDGNLDNLFFLKENGFSFFGLSWNGQNALASGNAFSPSEGLSSLGKEAVRILDSLDIVPDISHLSDAGVFDVFSQTKKRVVATHSCCRSVYPSMRNITDEMIKEIIKRKGLIGLNLYPKALSDDPKSEDLLRHAEH
;
A
#
# COMPACT_ATOMS: atom_id res chain seq x y z
N MET A 1 2.75 -7.99 23.48
CA MET A 1 3.57 -7.91 22.25
C MET A 1 3.13 -6.69 21.44
N ASN A 2 4.07 -5.93 20.87
CA ASN A 2 3.73 -4.83 19.97
C ASN A 2 3.71 -5.35 18.54
N TYR A 3 2.74 -4.90 17.71
CA TYR A 3 2.59 -5.31 16.34
C TYR A 3 2.35 -4.11 15.43
N PHE A 4 3.00 -4.07 14.28
CA PHE A 4 2.80 -3.07 13.25
C PHE A 4 2.62 -3.75 11.91
N ASP A 5 1.41 -3.69 11.39
CA ASP A 5 1.05 -4.18 10.07
C ASP A 5 0.99 -2.99 9.09
N LEU A 6 1.78 -3.07 8.04
CA LEU A 6 1.92 -1.98 7.06
C LEU A 6 0.83 -2.00 5.98
N HIS A 7 -0.02 -3.05 5.92
CA HIS A 7 -1.03 -3.12 4.86
C HIS A 7 -2.18 -4.09 5.16
N CYS A 8 -3.40 -3.63 4.99
CA CYS A 8 -4.58 -4.47 4.78
C CYS A 8 -5.66 -3.72 4.00
N ASP A 9 -6.50 -4.45 3.24
CA ASP A 9 -7.63 -3.91 2.47
C ASP A 9 -8.94 -3.87 3.26
N THR A 10 -8.88 -4.16 4.55
CA THR A 10 -10.07 -4.32 5.40
C THR A 10 -10.96 -3.09 5.37
N ALA A 11 -10.41 -1.87 5.23
CA ALA A 11 -11.21 -0.64 5.17
C ALA A 11 -12.22 -0.64 4.01
N THR A 12 -11.77 -1.01 2.81
CA THR A 12 -12.65 -1.12 1.62
C THR A 12 -13.61 -2.29 1.74
N CYS A 13 -13.13 -3.43 2.25
CA CYS A 13 -13.98 -4.61 2.45
C CYS A 13 -15.13 -4.34 3.43
N LEU A 14 -14.86 -3.68 4.55
CA LEU A 14 -15.91 -3.33 5.53
C LEU A 14 -16.93 -2.36 4.95
N TYR A 15 -16.49 -1.38 4.15
CA TYR A 15 -17.40 -0.47 3.46
C TYR A 15 -18.30 -1.19 2.45
N ASP A 16 -17.73 -2.07 1.64
CA ASP A 16 -18.48 -2.80 0.61
C ASP A 16 -19.51 -3.77 1.21
N ASP A 17 -19.18 -4.40 2.34
CA ASP A 17 -20.02 -5.38 3.01
C ASP A 17 -20.97 -4.76 4.07
N GLY A 18 -20.78 -3.48 4.43
CA GLY A 18 -21.55 -2.80 5.46
C GLY A 18 -21.26 -3.32 6.87
N GLU A 19 -20.03 -3.81 7.12
CA GLU A 19 -19.58 -4.40 8.39
C GLU A 19 -18.73 -3.42 9.21
N ASP A 20 -18.57 -3.69 10.50
CA ASP A 20 -17.63 -2.99 11.38
C ASP A 20 -16.56 -3.94 11.97
N PHE A 21 -15.58 -3.39 12.71
CA PHE A 21 -14.48 -4.18 13.27
C PHE A 21 -14.90 -5.16 14.37
N GLU A 22 -16.04 -4.98 15.02
CA GLU A 22 -16.55 -5.88 16.08
C GLU A 22 -17.30 -7.08 15.48
N ASN A 23 -17.98 -6.88 14.36
CA ASN A 23 -18.94 -7.82 13.76
C ASN A 23 -18.45 -8.43 12.44
N THR A 24 -17.15 -8.47 12.20
CA THR A 24 -16.56 -9.04 10.99
C THR A 24 -15.70 -10.27 11.30
N ASP A 25 -15.70 -11.22 10.37
CA ASP A 25 -14.77 -12.36 10.35
C ASP A 25 -13.51 -12.12 9.47
N LYS A 26 -13.31 -10.89 9.00
CA LYS A 26 -12.10 -10.53 8.25
C LYS A 26 -10.86 -10.67 9.12
N ILE A 27 -9.69 -10.87 8.47
CA ILE A 27 -8.40 -11.11 9.14
C ILE A 27 -8.07 -9.98 10.13
N VAL A 28 -8.31 -8.73 9.75
CA VAL A 28 -8.12 -7.58 10.64
C VAL A 28 -9.45 -7.21 11.26
N ASN A 29 -9.63 -7.53 12.53
CA ASN A 29 -10.84 -7.31 13.32
C ASN A 29 -10.49 -6.84 14.74
N ALA A 30 -11.48 -6.36 15.48
CA ALA A 30 -11.27 -5.84 16.82
C ALA A 30 -10.92 -6.92 17.85
N ARG A 31 -11.48 -8.13 17.71
CA ARG A 31 -11.22 -9.26 18.61
C ARG A 31 -9.72 -9.61 18.62
N ASP A 32 -9.15 -9.83 17.43
CA ASP A 32 -7.76 -10.27 17.29
C ASP A 32 -6.77 -9.13 17.58
N ALA A 33 -7.14 -7.89 17.26
CA ALA A 33 -6.34 -6.71 17.60
C ALA A 33 -6.14 -6.52 19.11
N ARG A 34 -7.12 -6.94 19.94
CA ARG A 34 -7.00 -6.89 21.41
C ARG A 34 -5.98 -7.87 22.01
N LEU A 35 -5.45 -8.81 21.21
CA LEU A 35 -4.39 -9.73 21.65
C LEU A 35 -3.02 -9.06 21.76
N PHE A 36 -2.87 -7.83 21.26
CA PHE A 36 -1.62 -7.09 21.26
C PHE A 36 -1.65 -5.94 22.29
N ASP A 37 -0.52 -5.68 22.95
CA ASP A 37 -0.37 -4.54 23.87
C ASP A 37 -0.43 -3.19 23.11
N LYS A 38 0.18 -3.17 21.93
CA LYS A 38 0.11 -2.05 20.98
C LYS A 38 -0.06 -2.62 19.57
N TYR A 39 -1.10 -2.21 18.90
CA TYR A 39 -1.35 -2.58 17.52
C TYR A 39 -1.46 -1.32 16.67
N PHE A 40 -0.68 -1.29 15.59
CA PHE A 40 -0.73 -0.28 14.54
C PHE A 40 -1.08 -0.98 13.24
N GLN A 41 -2.15 -0.56 12.60
CA GLN A 41 -2.62 -1.10 11.34
C GLN A 41 -2.67 -0.02 10.29
N THR A 42 -2.05 -0.26 9.14
CA THR A 42 -2.29 0.54 7.94
C THR A 42 -3.47 -0.04 7.19
N PHE A 43 -4.50 0.78 7.03
CA PHE A 43 -5.71 0.48 6.27
C PHE A 43 -5.58 1.12 4.89
N ALA A 44 -5.49 0.29 3.86
CA ALA A 44 -5.45 0.71 2.48
C ALA A 44 -6.87 0.85 1.91
N PHE A 45 -7.09 1.95 1.20
CA PHE A 45 -8.25 2.12 0.33
C PHE A 45 -7.82 1.67 -1.05
N TRP A 46 -8.29 0.48 -1.43
CA TRP A 46 -7.84 -0.22 -2.62
C TRP A 46 -8.66 0.10 -3.87
N PHE A 47 -7.95 0.25 -5.01
CA PHE A 47 -8.50 0.56 -6.32
C PHE A 47 -7.92 -0.36 -7.38
N ASP A 48 -8.81 -1.02 -8.16
CA ASP A 48 -8.41 -1.86 -9.28
C ASP A 48 -8.16 -1.02 -10.53
N ASP A 49 -6.90 -0.78 -10.84
CA ASP A 49 -6.47 -0.01 -12.02
C ASP A 49 -6.93 -0.62 -13.36
N ARG A 50 -7.38 -1.89 -13.36
CA ARG A 50 -7.83 -2.60 -14.57
C ARG A 50 -9.28 -2.28 -14.95
N THR A 51 -10.09 -1.86 -14.00
CA THR A 51 -11.54 -1.76 -14.17
C THR A 51 -12.09 -0.33 -14.10
N ASN A 52 -11.38 0.60 -13.46
CA ASN A 52 -11.83 1.98 -13.20
C ASN A 52 -13.26 2.09 -12.60
N ILE A 53 -13.74 1.05 -11.92
CA ILE A 53 -15.08 1.02 -11.31
C ILE A 53 -15.13 1.91 -10.07
N ARG A 54 -14.01 2.06 -9.37
CA ARG A 54 -13.85 2.85 -8.15
C ARG A 54 -12.97 4.05 -8.46
N GLY A 55 -13.42 5.23 -8.11
CA GLY A 55 -12.67 6.48 -8.25
C GLY A 55 -12.73 7.30 -6.99
N PHE A 56 -12.46 8.60 -7.10
CA PHE A 56 -12.35 9.49 -5.94
C PHE A 56 -13.63 9.61 -5.12
N ASP A 57 -14.81 9.55 -5.77
CA ASP A 57 -16.09 9.55 -5.03
C ASP A 57 -16.28 8.30 -4.18
N TYR A 58 -15.82 7.13 -4.65
CA TYR A 58 -15.80 5.92 -3.85
C TYR A 58 -14.87 6.08 -2.64
N LEU A 59 -13.66 6.63 -2.85
CA LEU A 59 -12.70 6.88 -1.76
C LEU A 59 -13.33 7.75 -0.67
N LYS A 60 -13.99 8.86 -1.03
CA LYS A 60 -14.65 9.75 -0.06
C LYS A 60 -15.72 9.04 0.75
N LYS A 61 -16.55 8.20 0.12
CA LYS A 61 -17.62 7.45 0.80
C LYS A 61 -17.04 6.37 1.72
N ALA A 62 -16.09 5.59 1.23
CA ALA A 62 -15.43 4.55 2.02
C ALA A 62 -14.66 5.15 3.20
N LEU A 63 -13.99 6.30 3.01
CA LEU A 63 -13.34 7.03 4.11
C LEU A 63 -14.36 7.51 5.14
N GLY A 64 -15.47 8.11 4.72
CA GLY A 64 -16.55 8.53 5.63
C GLY A 64 -17.03 7.36 6.49
N TYR A 65 -17.33 6.23 5.86
CA TYR A 65 -17.72 5.01 6.56
C TYR A 65 -16.64 4.53 7.55
N PHE A 66 -15.39 4.47 7.09
CA PHE A 66 -14.27 4.07 7.95
C PHE A 66 -14.12 4.98 9.17
N LEU A 67 -14.27 6.30 9.00
CA LEU A 67 -14.18 7.26 10.11
C LEU A 67 -15.27 7.05 11.16
N ASP A 68 -16.46 6.60 10.76
CA ASP A 68 -17.55 6.25 11.67
C ASP A 68 -17.27 4.98 12.49
N ILE A 69 -16.71 3.95 11.82
CA ILE A 69 -16.47 2.65 12.46
C ILE A 69 -15.11 2.52 13.15
N LYS A 70 -14.09 3.34 12.81
CA LYS A 70 -12.71 3.19 13.34
C LYS A 70 -12.62 3.22 14.87
N ARG A 71 -13.61 3.82 15.56
CA ARG A 71 -13.67 3.84 17.03
C ARG A 71 -13.83 2.45 17.66
N THR A 72 -14.34 1.48 16.89
CA THR A 72 -14.50 0.08 17.32
C THR A 72 -13.20 -0.71 17.19
N PHE A 73 -12.19 -0.18 16.48
CA PHE A 73 -10.86 -0.80 16.35
C PHE A 73 -9.96 -0.38 17.52
N PRO A 74 -9.42 -1.33 18.30
CA PRO A 74 -8.66 -1.01 19.52
C PRO A 74 -7.21 -0.54 19.24
N GLY A 75 -6.74 -0.67 18.02
CA GLY A 75 -5.40 -0.26 17.58
C GLY A 75 -5.32 1.16 17.06
N LYS A 76 -4.12 1.58 16.69
CA LYS A 76 -3.91 2.84 15.95
C LYS A 76 -4.04 2.60 14.45
N CYS A 77 -4.82 3.46 13.80
CA CYS A 77 -5.06 3.40 12.36
C CYS A 77 -4.10 4.35 11.63
N VAL A 78 -3.45 3.84 10.59
CA VAL A 78 -2.71 4.60 9.59
C VAL A 78 -3.49 4.47 8.28
N LEU A 79 -3.63 5.54 7.50
CA LEU A 79 -4.40 5.52 6.25
C LEU A 79 -3.47 5.48 5.05
N ALA A 80 -3.83 4.66 4.08
CA ALA A 80 -3.12 4.54 2.81
C ALA A 80 -4.11 4.48 1.63
N VAL A 81 -3.65 4.86 0.46
CA VAL A 81 -4.30 4.54 -0.82
C VAL A 81 -3.47 3.45 -1.50
N GLU A 82 -4.12 2.44 -2.04
CA GLU A 82 -3.52 1.44 -2.92
C GLU A 82 -4.16 1.50 -4.30
N GLY A 83 -3.36 1.93 -5.28
CA GLY A 83 -3.80 2.15 -6.67
C GLY A 83 -4.13 3.62 -6.97
N GLY A 84 -3.32 4.25 -7.84
CA GLY A 84 -3.46 5.65 -8.21
C GLY A 84 -4.77 6.00 -8.94
N ALA A 85 -5.54 4.99 -9.40
CA ALA A 85 -6.87 5.19 -9.93
C ALA A 85 -7.82 5.88 -8.94
N GLY A 86 -7.57 5.74 -7.63
CA GLY A 86 -8.38 6.35 -6.58
C GLY A 86 -8.42 7.89 -6.56
N ILE A 87 -7.55 8.56 -7.32
CA ILE A 87 -7.57 10.03 -7.46
C ILE A 87 -8.07 10.53 -8.83
N ASP A 88 -8.58 9.62 -9.69
CA ASP A 88 -9.14 9.94 -11.02
C ASP A 88 -8.19 10.76 -11.92
N GLY A 89 -6.85 10.61 -11.76
CA GLY A 89 -5.85 11.39 -12.46
C GLY A 89 -5.84 12.89 -12.10
N ASN A 90 -6.56 13.31 -11.08
CA ASN A 90 -6.59 14.69 -10.60
C ASN A 90 -5.67 14.85 -9.38
N LEU A 91 -4.56 15.56 -9.56
CA LEU A 91 -3.56 15.75 -8.50
C LEU A 91 -4.06 16.63 -7.34
N ASP A 92 -5.08 17.46 -7.52
CA ASP A 92 -5.69 18.23 -6.43
C ASP A 92 -6.30 17.32 -5.35
N ASN A 93 -6.68 16.09 -5.74
CA ASN A 93 -7.20 15.11 -4.81
C ASN A 93 -6.15 14.60 -3.80
N LEU A 94 -4.85 14.81 -4.06
CA LEU A 94 -3.78 14.53 -3.08
C LEU A 94 -3.85 15.45 -1.86
N PHE A 95 -4.29 16.70 -2.02
CA PHE A 95 -4.49 17.62 -0.90
C PHE A 95 -5.62 17.13 0.02
N PHE A 96 -6.71 16.61 -0.55
CA PHE A 96 -7.76 15.96 0.24
C PHE A 96 -7.20 14.79 1.07
N LEU A 97 -6.32 13.96 0.50
CA LEU A 97 -5.69 12.88 1.24
C LEU A 97 -4.90 13.40 2.44
N LYS A 98 -4.13 14.48 2.25
CA LYS A 98 -3.36 15.11 3.33
C LYS A 98 -4.27 15.63 4.44
N GLU A 99 -5.32 16.36 4.09
CA GLU A 99 -6.29 16.92 5.03
C GLU A 99 -7.00 15.85 5.86
N ASN A 100 -7.15 14.65 5.29
CA ASN A 100 -7.78 13.50 5.96
C ASN A 100 -6.78 12.53 6.60
N GLY A 101 -5.49 12.90 6.69
CA GLY A 101 -4.48 12.18 7.47
C GLY A 101 -3.93 10.93 6.81
N PHE A 102 -4.02 10.81 5.49
CA PHE A 102 -3.34 9.72 4.77
C PHE A 102 -1.83 9.86 4.90
N SER A 103 -1.16 8.73 5.12
CA SER A 103 0.29 8.63 5.33
C SER A 103 1.02 7.99 4.17
N PHE A 104 0.39 7.06 3.45
CA PHE A 104 0.99 6.33 2.33
C PHE A 104 0.11 6.44 1.08
N PHE A 105 0.77 6.42 -0.10
CA PHE A 105 0.09 6.44 -1.40
C PHE A 105 0.78 5.51 -2.39
N GLY A 106 0.10 4.43 -2.77
CA GLY A 106 0.49 3.53 -3.85
C GLY A 106 0.09 4.08 -5.21
N LEU A 107 1.06 4.29 -6.10
CA LEU A 107 0.84 4.89 -7.41
C LEU A 107 0.13 3.97 -8.40
N SER A 108 0.21 2.66 -8.21
CA SER A 108 -0.50 1.65 -9.01
C SER A 108 -0.86 0.43 -8.18
N TRP A 109 -1.76 -0.37 -8.71
CA TRP A 109 -1.98 -1.76 -8.31
C TRP A 109 -1.49 -2.70 -9.43
N ASN A 110 -2.28 -3.65 -9.91
CA ASN A 110 -1.86 -4.67 -10.89
C ASN A 110 -2.04 -4.26 -12.35
N GLY A 111 -2.61 -3.08 -12.62
CA GLY A 111 -2.89 -2.54 -13.94
C GLY A 111 -2.04 -1.33 -14.27
N GLN A 112 -2.52 -0.57 -15.25
CA GLN A 112 -2.02 0.75 -15.60
C GLN A 112 -3.10 1.80 -15.31
N ASN A 113 -2.68 2.94 -14.78
CA ASN A 113 -3.54 4.10 -14.56
C ASN A 113 -2.89 5.38 -15.09
N ALA A 114 -3.49 6.54 -14.85
CA ALA A 114 -2.95 7.82 -15.30
C ALA A 114 -1.55 8.17 -14.76
N LEU A 115 -1.15 7.59 -13.62
CA LEU A 115 0.12 7.90 -12.94
C LEU A 115 1.23 6.92 -13.28
N ALA A 116 0.94 5.61 -13.32
CA ALA A 116 1.94 4.55 -13.33
C ALA A 116 1.44 3.23 -13.89
N SER A 117 2.38 2.34 -14.17
CA SER A 117 2.13 0.94 -14.51
C SER A 117 2.47 0.02 -13.34
N GLY A 118 1.59 -0.94 -13.06
CA GLY A 118 1.83 -2.02 -12.12
C GLY A 118 2.74 -3.10 -12.69
N ASN A 119 3.44 -3.84 -11.81
CA ASN A 119 4.36 -4.90 -12.20
C ASN A 119 3.69 -6.09 -12.93
N ALA A 120 2.39 -6.31 -12.70
CA ALA A 120 1.62 -7.34 -13.39
C ALA A 120 1.18 -6.91 -14.81
N PHE A 121 1.22 -5.61 -15.12
CA PHE A 121 0.90 -5.07 -16.45
C PHE A 121 2.16 -4.98 -17.32
N SER A 122 3.17 -4.22 -16.90
CA SER A 122 4.43 -4.08 -17.63
C SER A 122 5.57 -3.72 -16.68
N PRO A 123 6.63 -4.56 -16.59
CA PRO A 123 7.78 -4.26 -15.74
C PRO A 123 8.65 -3.11 -16.26
N SER A 124 8.58 -2.79 -17.55
CA SER A 124 9.43 -1.80 -18.22
C SER A 124 8.81 -0.41 -18.36
N GLU A 125 7.51 -0.27 -18.11
CA GLU A 125 6.82 1.02 -18.14
C GLU A 125 6.87 1.68 -16.76
N GLY A 126 7.46 2.89 -16.70
CA GLY A 126 7.63 3.66 -15.46
C GLY A 126 6.44 4.57 -15.15
N LEU A 127 6.74 5.65 -14.45
CA LEU A 127 5.78 6.70 -14.16
C LEU A 127 5.48 7.53 -15.42
N SER A 128 4.22 7.90 -15.58
CA SER A 128 3.86 8.96 -16.53
C SER A 128 4.40 10.33 -16.09
N SER A 129 4.30 11.35 -16.93
CA SER A 129 4.62 12.73 -16.53
C SER A 129 3.78 13.17 -15.34
N LEU A 130 2.49 12.79 -15.32
CA LEU A 130 1.58 13.06 -14.21
C LEU A 130 2.00 12.31 -12.94
N GLY A 131 2.45 11.05 -13.07
CA GLY A 131 2.96 10.27 -11.94
C GLY A 131 4.22 10.87 -11.31
N LYS A 132 5.13 11.40 -12.14
CA LYS A 132 6.32 12.11 -11.66
C LYS A 132 5.96 13.39 -10.89
N GLU A 133 4.96 14.10 -11.36
CA GLU A 133 4.42 15.27 -10.66
C GLU A 133 3.71 14.88 -9.36
N ALA A 134 2.93 13.80 -9.37
CA ALA A 134 2.30 13.25 -8.17
C ALA A 134 3.33 12.98 -7.07
N VAL A 135 4.47 12.34 -7.38
CA VAL A 135 5.53 12.06 -6.39
C VAL A 135 6.07 13.36 -5.76
N ARG A 136 6.26 14.43 -6.55
CA ARG A 136 6.72 15.72 -6.02
C ARG A 136 5.69 16.38 -5.09
N ILE A 137 4.40 16.28 -5.44
CA ILE A 137 3.31 16.78 -4.59
C ILE A 137 3.23 15.95 -3.30
N LEU A 138 3.28 14.62 -3.36
CA LEU A 138 3.33 13.75 -2.20
C LEU A 138 4.48 14.13 -1.25
N ASP A 139 5.66 14.40 -1.80
CA ASP A 139 6.80 14.92 -1.04
C ASP A 139 6.49 16.22 -0.30
N SER A 140 5.82 17.17 -0.96
CA SER A 140 5.46 18.46 -0.36
C SER A 140 4.42 18.32 0.74
N LEU A 141 3.55 17.33 0.63
CA LEU A 141 2.49 17.00 1.56
C LEU A 141 2.93 16.06 2.71
N ASP A 142 4.17 15.57 2.71
CA ASP A 142 4.64 14.52 3.62
C ASP A 142 3.73 13.27 3.63
N ILE A 143 3.24 12.89 2.45
CA ILE A 143 2.63 11.59 2.18
C ILE A 143 3.71 10.74 1.53
N VAL A 144 3.98 9.57 2.10
CA VAL A 144 5.09 8.70 1.65
C VAL A 144 4.64 7.85 0.45
N PRO A 145 5.37 7.86 -0.68
CA PRO A 145 5.10 6.95 -1.78
C PRO A 145 5.30 5.49 -1.36
N ASP A 146 4.31 4.65 -1.67
CA ASP A 146 4.39 3.19 -1.54
C ASP A 146 4.69 2.59 -2.92
N ILE A 147 5.77 1.81 -3.00
CA ILE A 147 6.21 1.17 -4.25
C ILE A 147 5.67 -0.25 -4.42
N SER A 148 4.89 -0.74 -3.47
CA SER A 148 4.22 -2.04 -3.62
C SER A 148 3.38 -2.04 -4.90
N HIS A 149 3.39 -3.13 -5.64
CA HIS A 149 2.77 -3.30 -6.96
C HIS A 149 3.38 -2.52 -8.14
N LEU A 150 4.19 -1.51 -7.87
CA LEU A 150 4.74 -0.68 -8.95
C LEU A 150 5.69 -1.50 -9.85
N SER A 151 5.72 -1.18 -11.14
CA SER A 151 6.71 -1.75 -12.07
C SER A 151 8.14 -1.43 -11.64
N ASP A 152 9.12 -2.23 -12.03
CA ASP A 152 10.53 -1.97 -11.70
C ASP A 152 10.97 -0.58 -12.20
N ALA A 153 10.62 -0.24 -13.44
CA ALA A 153 10.90 1.10 -13.99
C ALA A 153 10.24 2.22 -13.17
N GLY A 154 8.99 2.00 -12.73
CA GLY A 154 8.25 2.94 -11.88
C GLY A 154 8.91 3.14 -10.51
N VAL A 155 9.45 2.09 -9.90
CA VAL A 155 10.19 2.18 -8.64
C VAL A 155 11.42 3.07 -8.79
N PHE A 156 12.22 2.86 -9.85
CA PHE A 156 13.41 3.70 -10.10
C PHE A 156 13.03 5.14 -10.46
N ASP A 157 11.91 5.33 -11.16
CA ASP A 157 11.36 6.67 -11.39
C ASP A 157 11.00 7.36 -10.08
N VAL A 158 10.32 6.70 -9.13
CA VAL A 158 10.06 7.24 -7.78
C VAL A 158 11.36 7.64 -7.10
N PHE A 159 12.37 6.77 -7.09
CA PHE A 159 13.67 7.09 -6.50
C PHE A 159 14.36 8.28 -7.14
N SER A 160 14.11 8.54 -8.43
CA SER A 160 14.64 9.71 -9.13
C SER A 160 13.93 11.01 -8.76
N GLN A 161 12.63 10.96 -8.47
CA GLN A 161 11.80 12.13 -8.19
C GLN A 161 11.86 12.58 -6.73
N THR A 162 12.14 11.68 -5.78
CA THR A 162 12.23 12.02 -4.35
C THR A 162 13.56 11.60 -3.73
N LYS A 163 14.01 12.34 -2.71
CA LYS A 163 15.11 11.93 -1.80
C LYS A 163 14.59 11.60 -0.40
N LYS A 164 13.29 11.77 -0.17
CA LYS A 164 12.63 11.45 1.09
C LYS A 164 12.40 9.95 1.24
N ARG A 165 11.68 9.59 2.30
CA ARG A 165 11.31 8.19 2.57
C ARG A 165 10.44 7.63 1.46
N VAL A 166 10.59 6.35 1.22
CA VAL A 166 9.75 5.52 0.35
C VAL A 166 9.48 4.24 1.13
N VAL A 167 8.32 3.66 0.98
CA VAL A 167 7.97 2.40 1.63
C VAL A 167 7.59 1.34 0.60
N ALA A 168 7.74 0.08 0.97
CA ALA A 168 7.08 -1.06 0.35
C ALA A 168 6.19 -1.69 1.41
N THR A 169 4.91 -1.33 1.45
CA THR A 169 4.02 -1.72 2.55
C THR A 169 3.79 -3.22 2.62
N HIS A 170 3.89 -3.94 1.48
CA HIS A 170 3.70 -5.39 1.40
C HIS A 170 4.47 -5.99 0.21
N SER A 171 5.75 -6.27 0.41
CA SER A 171 6.64 -6.87 -0.60
C SER A 171 7.62 -7.85 0.03
N CYS A 172 8.04 -8.86 -0.74
CA CYS A 172 9.07 -9.81 -0.36
C CYS A 172 10.34 -9.62 -1.19
N CYS A 173 11.38 -10.43 -0.97
CA CYS A 173 12.69 -10.30 -1.61
C CYS A 173 12.75 -11.15 -2.88
N ARG A 174 13.08 -10.54 -4.03
CA ARG A 174 13.17 -11.24 -5.33
C ARG A 174 14.32 -12.23 -5.38
N SER A 175 15.42 -11.97 -4.66
CA SER A 175 16.56 -12.88 -4.54
C SER A 175 16.23 -14.15 -3.76
N VAL A 176 15.22 -14.12 -2.89
CA VAL A 176 14.75 -15.31 -2.16
C VAL A 176 13.77 -16.12 -3.01
N TYR A 177 12.82 -15.43 -3.67
CA TYR A 177 11.88 -16.04 -4.59
C TYR A 177 11.62 -15.12 -5.79
N PRO A 178 11.84 -15.59 -7.04
CA PRO A 178 11.88 -14.75 -8.24
C PRO A 178 10.50 -14.37 -8.77
N SER A 179 9.63 -13.85 -7.91
CA SER A 179 8.35 -13.28 -8.28
C SER A 179 8.52 -11.82 -8.72
N MET A 180 7.85 -11.41 -9.80
CA MET A 180 7.82 -10.00 -10.22
C MET A 180 7.14 -9.09 -9.18
N ARG A 181 6.35 -9.67 -8.28
CA ARG A 181 5.73 -8.95 -7.15
C ARG A 181 6.73 -8.58 -6.07
N ASN A 182 7.89 -9.23 -6.05
CA ASN A 182 8.95 -9.02 -5.07
C ASN A 182 9.93 -7.93 -5.54
N ILE A 183 10.49 -7.20 -4.57
CA ILE A 183 11.46 -6.13 -4.81
C ILE A 183 12.89 -6.69 -4.90
N THR A 184 13.72 -6.04 -5.70
CA THR A 184 15.14 -6.40 -5.87
C THR A 184 15.99 -5.92 -4.70
N ASP A 185 17.19 -6.51 -4.53
CA ASP A 185 18.15 -6.08 -3.49
C ASP A 185 18.59 -4.63 -3.67
N GLU A 186 18.62 -4.13 -4.91
CA GLU A 186 18.90 -2.73 -5.18
C GLU A 186 17.81 -1.82 -4.63
N MET A 187 16.53 -2.20 -4.83
CA MET A 187 15.39 -1.47 -4.29
C MET A 187 15.38 -1.51 -2.76
N ILE A 188 15.67 -2.68 -2.15
CA ILE A 188 15.80 -2.84 -0.69
C ILE A 188 16.85 -1.88 -0.14
N LYS A 189 18.06 -1.87 -0.72
CA LYS A 189 19.15 -0.98 -0.31
C LYS A 189 18.78 0.49 -0.41
N GLU A 190 18.08 0.89 -1.46
CA GLU A 190 17.67 2.28 -1.64
C GLU A 190 16.56 2.69 -0.65
N ILE A 191 15.61 1.79 -0.31
CA ILE A 191 14.60 2.02 0.74
C ILE A 191 15.29 2.22 2.10
N ILE A 192 16.24 1.32 2.46
CA ILE A 192 16.99 1.40 3.72
C ILE A 192 17.77 2.72 3.82
N LYS A 193 18.49 3.11 2.76
CA LYS A 193 19.23 4.37 2.69
C LYS A 193 18.36 5.58 2.92
N ARG A 194 17.09 5.53 2.50
CA ARG A 194 16.07 6.58 2.69
C ARG A 194 15.37 6.50 4.04
N LYS A 195 15.74 5.55 4.92
CA LYS A 195 15.08 5.26 6.20
C LYS A 195 13.59 4.94 6.02
N GLY A 196 13.27 4.23 4.93
CA GLY A 196 11.95 3.70 4.64
C GLY A 196 11.67 2.42 5.42
N LEU A 197 10.51 1.81 5.13
CA LEU A 197 10.06 0.56 5.74
C LEU A 197 9.68 -0.43 4.64
N ILE A 198 9.86 -1.72 4.95
CA ILE A 198 9.41 -2.83 4.11
C ILE A 198 8.54 -3.72 4.99
N GLY A 199 7.26 -3.89 4.62
CA GLY A 199 6.36 -4.89 5.17
C GLY A 199 6.46 -6.17 4.36
N LEU A 200 6.55 -7.31 5.02
CA LEU A 200 6.55 -8.59 4.35
C LEU A 200 5.15 -8.94 3.85
N ASN A 201 5.08 -9.42 2.62
CA ASN A 201 3.83 -9.81 1.98
C ASN A 201 3.51 -11.27 2.32
N LEU A 202 2.32 -11.53 2.88
CA LEU A 202 1.83 -12.88 3.16
C LEU A 202 1.14 -13.54 1.96
N TYR A 203 1.12 -12.88 0.80
CA TYR A 203 0.54 -13.47 -0.41
C TYR A 203 1.35 -14.70 -0.86
N PRO A 204 0.73 -15.89 -0.93
CA PRO A 204 1.45 -17.14 -1.14
C PRO A 204 2.40 -17.12 -2.35
N LYS A 205 1.95 -16.59 -3.49
CA LYS A 205 2.74 -16.52 -4.73
C LYS A 205 3.91 -15.53 -4.70
N ALA A 206 4.06 -14.77 -3.62
CA ALA A 206 5.22 -13.92 -3.39
C ALA A 206 6.27 -14.62 -2.50
N LEU A 207 5.92 -15.72 -1.83
CA LEU A 207 6.78 -16.43 -0.89
C LEU A 207 7.54 -17.58 -1.53
N SER A 208 6.83 -18.51 -2.18
CA SER A 208 7.41 -19.71 -2.83
C SER A 208 6.37 -20.42 -3.69
N ASP A 209 6.76 -21.51 -4.37
CA ASP A 209 5.85 -22.39 -5.11
C ASP A 209 4.94 -23.25 -4.19
N ASP A 210 5.44 -23.60 -2.99
CA ASP A 210 4.71 -24.32 -1.93
C ASP A 210 4.89 -23.58 -0.60
N PRO A 211 4.16 -22.46 -0.37
CA PRO A 211 4.44 -21.52 0.69
C PRO A 211 4.18 -22.08 2.09
N LYS A 212 5.16 -21.87 2.97
CA LYS A 212 5.16 -22.23 4.39
C LYS A 212 5.59 -21.04 5.24
N SER A 213 5.35 -21.11 6.55
CA SER A 213 5.77 -20.08 7.50
C SER A 213 7.27 -19.81 7.48
N GLU A 214 8.08 -20.85 7.24
CA GLU A 214 9.54 -20.76 7.14
C GLU A 214 10.00 -19.93 5.94
N ASP A 215 9.23 -19.89 4.85
CA ASP A 215 9.56 -19.03 3.70
C ASP A 215 9.47 -17.56 4.07
N LEU A 216 8.50 -17.18 4.92
CA LEU A 216 8.41 -15.80 5.42
C LEU A 216 9.66 -15.42 6.23
N LEU A 217 10.18 -16.35 7.07
CA LEU A 217 11.41 -16.12 7.81
C LEU A 217 12.61 -15.92 6.88
N ARG A 218 12.73 -16.70 5.80
CA ARG A 218 13.78 -16.53 4.80
C ARG A 218 13.77 -15.14 4.15
N HIS A 219 12.59 -14.59 3.88
CA HIS A 219 12.46 -13.22 3.39
C HIS A 219 12.80 -12.17 4.44
N ALA A 220 12.52 -12.45 5.73
CA ALA A 220 12.85 -11.56 6.84
C ALA A 220 14.35 -11.52 7.16
N GLU A 221 15.04 -12.65 7.00
CA GLU A 221 16.48 -12.79 7.26
C GLU A 221 17.36 -12.23 6.13
N HIS A 222 16.83 -12.19 4.90
CA HIS A 222 17.52 -11.61 3.74
C HIS A 222 17.66 -10.11 3.87
#